data_6467fb73bf33cf78e94c990c0f6a5048
#
_entry.id   6467fb73bf33cf78e94c990c0f6a5048
#
_cell.length_a   1.000
_cell.length_b   1.000
_cell.length_c   1.000
_cell.angle_alpha   90.00
_cell.angle_beta   90.00
_cell.angle_gamma   90.00
#
_symmetry.space_group_name_H-M   'P 1'
#
loop_
_entity.id
_entity.type
_entity.pdbx_description
1 polymer ?
#
loop_
_entity_poly.entity_id
_entity_poly.type
_entity_poly.pdbx_seq_one_letter_code
_entity_poly.pdbx_strand_id
1 'polypeptide(L)'
;MFLDKLGVDKSNWSELFSACVGKATLLQKRAFKLLVEGSNWQVDFDSSKIYFDGREFDMQFIGSESFSSNTWLWGYENINGFDERLLELANKAREFGEKFGLSAFSKPQFELDENFNGHTISMILCTAFDEQNYYRIEYEGGAAYVAFRSDVIFEEPVLANELLSIVNECISSYELDHKIFIKGLLLSCGIKFSESPNEIVSDKYELSFKFDELNRLINILSKL
;
A
#
# COMPACT_ATOMS: atom_id res chain seq x y z
N MET A 1 -13.89 4.95 5.91
CA MET A 1 -12.66 4.33 5.33
C MET A 1 -13.07 3.08 4.56
N PHE A 2 -12.39 2.69 3.47
CA PHE A 2 -12.78 1.48 2.72
C PHE A 2 -12.64 0.20 3.56
N LEU A 3 -11.68 0.16 4.49
CA LEU A 3 -11.50 -0.93 5.46
C LEU A 3 -12.75 -1.22 6.31
N ASP A 4 -13.55 -0.20 6.64
CA ASP A 4 -14.81 -0.39 7.38
C ASP A 4 -15.84 -1.18 6.57
N LYS A 5 -15.84 -1.01 5.25
CA LYS A 5 -16.74 -1.73 4.33
C LYS A 5 -16.32 -3.19 4.13
N LEU A 6 -15.03 -3.50 4.31
CA LEU A 6 -14.51 -4.87 4.21
C LEU A 6 -14.76 -5.69 5.48
N GLY A 7 -14.95 -5.03 6.63
CA GLY A 7 -15.11 -5.70 7.92
C GLY A 7 -13.84 -6.39 8.41
N VAL A 8 -12.65 -5.94 7.99
CA VAL A 8 -11.36 -6.50 8.41
C VAL A 8 -11.04 -6.12 9.87
N ASP A 9 -10.36 -7.00 10.57
CA ASP A 9 -9.81 -6.71 11.88
C ASP A 9 -8.61 -5.78 11.75
N LYS A 10 -8.79 -4.53 12.18
CA LYS A 10 -7.78 -3.48 12.09
C LYS A 10 -6.61 -3.64 13.06
N SER A 11 -6.68 -4.59 14.00
CA SER A 11 -5.57 -5.01 14.84
C SER A 11 -4.74 -6.12 14.20
N ASN A 12 -5.26 -6.76 13.15
CA ASN A 12 -4.63 -7.87 12.45
C ASN A 12 -3.84 -7.37 11.22
N TRP A 13 -2.52 -7.48 11.29
CA TRP A 13 -1.62 -7.08 10.21
C TRP A 13 -1.91 -7.81 8.89
N SER A 14 -2.07 -9.12 8.94
CA SER A 14 -2.27 -9.95 7.74
C SER A 14 -3.56 -9.58 7.01
N GLU A 15 -4.65 -9.31 7.74
CA GLU A 15 -5.91 -8.86 7.14
C GLU A 15 -5.79 -7.46 6.53
N LEU A 16 -5.11 -6.52 7.24
CA LEU A 16 -4.85 -5.18 6.71
C LEU A 16 -3.99 -5.23 5.46
N PHE A 17 -2.91 -6.00 5.49
CA PHE A 17 -2.02 -6.15 4.34
C PHE A 17 -2.75 -6.76 3.16
N SER A 18 -3.49 -7.86 3.37
CA SER A 18 -4.32 -8.48 2.32
C SER A 18 -5.31 -7.50 1.71
N ALA A 19 -5.95 -6.67 2.53
CA ALA A 19 -6.91 -5.67 2.04
C ALA A 19 -6.27 -4.55 1.20
N CYS A 20 -5.01 -4.20 1.47
CA CYS A 20 -4.35 -3.01 0.92
C CYS A 20 -3.40 -3.30 -0.24
N VAL A 21 -2.72 -4.46 -0.24
CA VAL A 21 -1.59 -4.76 -1.15
C VAL A 21 -1.97 -4.64 -2.63
N GLY A 22 -3.17 -5.07 -3.03
CA GLY A 22 -3.59 -5.06 -4.42
C GLY A 22 -3.65 -3.66 -5.03
N LYS A 23 -4.27 -2.72 -4.31
CA LYS A 23 -4.33 -1.31 -4.74
C LYS A 23 -2.94 -0.66 -4.72
N ALA A 24 -2.17 -0.91 -3.66
CA ALA A 24 -0.82 -0.40 -3.55
C ALA A 24 0.05 -0.85 -4.72
N THR A 25 0.06 -2.16 -5.04
CA THR A 25 0.82 -2.72 -6.17
C THR A 25 0.39 -2.10 -7.50
N LEU A 26 -0.91 -1.97 -7.74
CA LEU A 26 -1.45 -1.32 -8.94
C LEU A 26 -0.91 0.11 -9.10
N LEU A 27 -1.00 0.92 -8.06
CA LEU A 27 -0.57 2.32 -8.11
C LEU A 27 0.95 2.45 -8.21
N GLN A 28 1.71 1.60 -7.53
CA GLN A 28 3.16 1.56 -7.64
C GLN A 28 3.63 1.23 -9.08
N LYS A 29 3.00 0.25 -9.74
CA LYS A 29 3.32 -0.07 -11.14
C LYS A 29 3.03 1.11 -12.08
N ARG A 30 1.90 1.78 -11.88
CA ARG A 30 1.55 2.98 -12.65
C ARG A 30 2.52 4.13 -12.38
N ALA A 31 2.84 4.40 -11.12
CA ALA A 31 3.80 5.43 -10.74
C ALA A 31 5.18 5.14 -11.34
N PHE A 32 5.65 3.90 -11.23
CA PHE A 32 6.93 3.51 -11.81
C PHE A 32 6.97 3.82 -13.30
N LYS A 33 5.99 3.34 -14.07
CA LYS A 33 5.93 3.53 -15.52
C LYS A 33 5.78 4.99 -15.96
N LEU A 34 5.01 5.79 -15.21
CA LEU A 34 4.62 7.16 -15.63
C LEU A 34 5.56 8.25 -15.11
N LEU A 35 6.24 8.00 -13.99
CA LEU A 35 7.01 9.02 -13.28
C LEU A 35 8.44 8.60 -12.97
N VAL A 36 8.69 7.33 -12.61
CA VAL A 36 9.95 6.91 -12.01
C VAL A 36 10.92 6.30 -13.03
N GLU A 37 10.41 5.47 -13.96
CA GLU A 37 11.24 4.72 -14.90
C GLU A 37 12.10 5.66 -15.77
N GLY A 38 13.42 5.58 -15.59
CA GLY A 38 14.38 6.40 -16.33
C GLY A 38 14.43 7.88 -15.93
N SER A 39 13.67 8.30 -14.93
CA SER A 39 13.65 9.69 -14.47
C SER A 39 14.84 10.04 -13.55
N ASN A 40 15.24 11.31 -13.57
CA ASN A 40 16.07 11.90 -12.54
C ASN A 40 15.16 12.31 -11.37
N TRP A 41 15.41 11.76 -10.20
CA TRP A 41 14.63 12.08 -9.01
C TRP A 41 15.43 12.93 -8.01
N GLN A 42 14.73 13.74 -7.22
CA GLN A 42 15.29 14.53 -6.13
C GLN A 42 14.26 14.62 -5.01
N VAL A 43 14.71 14.67 -3.76
CA VAL A 43 13.88 14.95 -2.58
C VAL A 43 14.40 16.17 -1.85
N ASP A 44 13.47 16.97 -1.34
CA ASP A 44 13.73 18.11 -0.48
C ASP A 44 12.83 18.01 0.75
N PHE A 45 13.42 17.60 1.87
CA PHE A 45 12.72 17.44 3.13
C PHE A 45 12.31 18.77 3.76
N ASP A 46 13.05 19.85 3.50
CA ASP A 46 12.73 21.18 4.05
C ASP A 46 11.47 21.75 3.41
N SER A 47 11.30 21.57 2.11
CA SER A 47 10.09 22.00 1.38
C SER A 47 9.00 20.91 1.33
N SER A 48 9.24 19.70 1.83
CA SER A 48 8.35 18.55 1.77
C SER A 48 7.98 18.16 0.34
N LYS A 49 8.99 18.11 -0.56
CA LYS A 49 8.80 17.86 -1.99
C LYS A 49 9.65 16.69 -2.50
N ILE A 50 9.05 15.92 -3.43
CA ILE A 50 9.76 14.97 -4.29
C ILE A 50 9.60 15.38 -5.74
N TYR A 51 10.64 15.18 -6.53
CA TYR A 51 10.69 15.57 -7.94
C TYR A 51 11.04 14.36 -8.80
N PHE A 52 10.37 14.22 -9.94
CA PHE A 52 10.71 13.28 -11.02
C PHE A 52 10.78 14.05 -12.34
N ASP A 53 11.97 14.13 -12.95
CA ASP A 53 12.25 14.94 -14.15
C ASP A 53 11.74 16.39 -14.04
N GLY A 54 11.91 16.99 -12.85
CA GLY A 54 11.49 18.36 -12.55
C GLY A 54 9.99 18.53 -12.27
N ARG A 55 9.18 17.49 -12.35
CA ARG A 55 7.79 17.53 -11.87
C ARG A 55 7.77 17.42 -10.36
N GLU A 56 7.10 18.34 -9.72
CA GLU A 56 7.02 18.50 -8.27
C GLU A 56 5.79 17.79 -7.70
N PHE A 57 5.97 17.10 -6.57
CA PHE A 57 4.89 16.45 -5.82
C PHE A 57 5.08 16.71 -4.33
N ASP A 58 3.98 16.99 -3.62
CA ASP A 58 3.97 17.02 -2.16
C ASP A 58 4.27 15.62 -1.62
N MET A 59 5.13 15.55 -0.59
CA MET A 59 5.45 14.28 0.03
C MET A 59 5.20 14.27 1.53
N GLN A 60 5.04 13.05 2.08
CA GLN A 60 4.92 12.76 3.50
C GLN A 60 6.01 11.77 3.89
N PHE A 61 6.77 12.05 4.94
CA PHE A 61 7.76 11.11 5.45
C PHE A 61 7.09 10.06 6.31
N ILE A 62 7.26 8.79 5.96
CA ILE A 62 6.67 7.64 6.67
C ILE A 62 7.62 7.19 7.79
N GLY A 63 8.87 6.93 7.44
CA GLY A 63 9.87 6.41 8.35
C GLY A 63 11.11 5.93 7.60
N SER A 64 12.00 5.22 8.31
CA SER A 64 13.25 4.74 7.74
C SER A 64 13.63 3.35 8.23
N GLU A 65 14.38 2.63 7.40
CA GLU A 65 15.05 1.37 7.71
C GLU A 65 16.52 1.60 7.99
N SER A 66 17.04 0.94 9.02
CA SER A 66 18.48 0.81 9.26
C SER A 66 18.95 -0.56 8.82
N PHE A 67 19.92 -0.62 7.90
CA PHE A 67 20.46 -1.90 7.40
C PHE A 67 21.36 -2.58 8.42
N SER A 68 22.06 -1.80 9.27
CA SER A 68 22.97 -2.36 10.27
C SER A 68 22.26 -3.02 11.45
N SER A 69 21.13 -2.49 11.87
CA SER A 69 20.33 -3.02 12.98
C SER A 69 19.10 -3.81 12.53
N ASN A 70 18.79 -3.80 11.24
CA ASN A 70 17.59 -4.38 10.66
C ASN A 70 16.31 -3.90 11.38
N THR A 71 16.19 -2.56 11.58
CA THR A 71 15.08 -1.96 12.31
C THR A 71 14.38 -0.91 11.49
N TRP A 72 13.06 -0.75 11.76
CA TRP A 72 12.25 0.37 11.33
C TRP A 72 12.23 1.46 12.40
N LEU A 73 12.29 2.72 11.99
CA LEU A 73 12.02 3.89 12.81
C LEU A 73 10.93 4.73 12.17
N TRP A 74 9.85 4.96 12.89
CA TRP A 74 8.75 5.79 12.42
C TRP A 74 9.10 7.28 12.32
N GLY A 75 8.58 7.95 11.28
CA GLY A 75 8.76 9.38 11.08
C GLY A 75 8.21 10.24 12.22
N TYR A 76 7.19 9.80 12.93
CA TYR A 76 6.61 10.53 14.05
C TYR A 76 7.53 10.67 15.27
N GLU A 77 8.60 9.91 15.38
CA GLU A 77 9.66 10.14 16.39
C GLU A 77 10.46 11.41 16.11
N ASN A 78 10.43 11.86 14.89
CA ASN A 78 10.98 13.15 14.42
C ASN A 78 12.38 13.47 14.93
N ILE A 79 13.28 12.48 14.92
CA ILE A 79 14.67 12.67 15.39
C ILE A 79 15.46 13.68 14.55
N ASN A 80 14.99 13.98 13.34
CA ASN A 80 15.61 14.92 12.41
C ASN A 80 15.06 16.36 12.55
N GLY A 81 14.02 16.57 13.35
CA GLY A 81 13.40 17.89 13.54
C GLY A 81 12.66 18.40 12.30
N PHE A 82 12.05 17.51 11.51
CA PHE A 82 11.24 17.87 10.33
C PHE A 82 10.01 18.68 10.72
N ASP A 83 9.50 19.47 9.76
CA ASP A 83 8.22 20.17 9.89
C ASP A 83 7.08 19.14 10.08
N GLU A 84 6.13 19.45 10.97
CA GLU A 84 5.03 18.53 11.30
C GLU A 84 4.16 18.18 10.09
N ARG A 85 4.06 19.07 9.10
CA ARG A 85 3.34 18.81 7.85
C ARG A 85 3.92 17.63 7.08
N LEU A 86 5.23 17.42 7.15
CA LEU A 86 5.91 16.27 6.53
C LEU A 86 5.56 14.95 7.24
N LEU A 87 5.11 15.00 8.49
CA LEU A 87 4.90 13.84 9.36
C LEU A 87 3.42 13.46 9.55
N GLU A 88 2.50 14.15 8.92
CA GLU A 88 1.05 13.93 9.12
C GLU A 88 0.63 12.48 8.88
N LEU A 89 1.15 11.82 7.84
CA LEU A 89 0.82 10.44 7.53
C LEU A 89 1.36 9.48 8.60
N ALA A 90 2.59 9.70 9.07
CA ALA A 90 3.18 8.89 10.14
C ALA A 90 2.41 9.06 11.46
N ASN A 91 1.99 10.29 11.79
CA ASN A 91 1.14 10.56 12.96
C ASN A 91 -0.24 9.88 12.84
N LYS A 92 -0.89 9.93 11.67
CA LYS A 92 -2.14 9.20 11.41
C LYS A 92 -1.97 7.69 11.59
N ALA A 93 -0.82 7.13 11.18
CA ALA A 93 -0.52 5.73 11.40
C ALA A 93 -0.42 5.40 12.89
N ARG A 94 0.28 6.24 13.67
CA ARG A 94 0.38 6.10 15.13
C ARG A 94 -1.00 6.11 15.81
N GLU A 95 -1.81 7.13 15.51
CA GLU A 95 -3.19 7.23 16.04
C GLU A 95 -4.05 6.00 15.70
N PHE A 96 -3.92 5.49 14.47
CA PHE A 96 -4.58 4.27 14.05
C PHE A 96 -4.09 3.06 14.85
N GLY A 97 -2.77 2.91 15.01
CA GLY A 97 -2.16 1.84 15.79
C GLY A 97 -2.60 1.84 17.26
N GLU A 98 -2.60 3.00 17.89
CA GLU A 98 -3.07 3.18 19.27
C GLU A 98 -4.56 2.87 19.40
N LYS A 99 -5.38 3.36 18.48
CA LYS A 99 -6.84 3.18 18.49
C LYS A 99 -7.27 1.72 18.32
N PHE A 100 -6.60 0.97 17.47
CA PHE A 100 -7.00 -0.39 17.11
C PHE A 100 -6.10 -1.47 17.72
N GLY A 101 -5.06 -1.10 18.47
CA GLY A 101 -4.13 -2.05 19.08
C GLY A 101 -3.13 -2.66 18.10
N LEU A 102 -2.87 -2.01 16.95
CA LEU A 102 -1.88 -2.46 15.96
C LEU A 102 -0.48 -2.00 16.37
N SER A 103 0.27 -2.88 17.04
CA SER A 103 1.58 -2.56 17.62
C SER A 103 2.62 -2.12 16.59
N ALA A 104 2.55 -2.63 15.36
CA ALA A 104 3.45 -2.22 14.27
C ALA A 104 3.34 -0.73 13.92
N PHE A 105 2.19 -0.09 14.18
CA PHE A 105 1.98 1.33 13.90
C PHE A 105 2.18 2.20 15.14
N SER A 106 2.00 1.67 16.34
CA SER A 106 2.10 2.44 17.59
C SER A 106 3.47 2.36 18.28
N LYS A 107 4.30 1.34 17.95
CA LYS A 107 5.67 1.26 18.47
C LYS A 107 6.60 2.13 17.63
N PRO A 108 7.37 3.03 18.25
CA PRO A 108 8.25 3.95 17.52
C PRO A 108 9.31 3.26 16.67
N GLN A 109 9.83 2.15 17.18
CA GLN A 109 10.87 1.35 16.54
C GLN A 109 10.63 -0.13 16.76
N PHE A 110 10.95 -0.96 15.78
CA PHE A 110 10.90 -2.42 15.87
C PHE A 110 11.82 -3.09 14.85
N GLU A 111 12.11 -4.38 15.08
CA GLU A 111 12.90 -5.21 14.16
C GLU A 111 12.08 -5.53 12.90
N LEU A 112 12.77 -5.50 11.77
CA LEU A 112 12.19 -5.82 10.47
C LEU A 112 12.26 -7.33 10.21
N ASP A 113 11.28 -7.83 9.47
CA ASP A 113 11.25 -9.19 8.92
C ASP A 113 10.61 -9.19 7.52
N GLU A 114 10.36 -10.35 6.95
CA GLU A 114 9.77 -10.49 5.62
C GLU A 114 8.35 -9.91 5.52
N ASN A 115 7.58 -9.91 6.61
CA ASN A 115 6.22 -9.41 6.68
C ASN A 115 6.15 -7.94 7.12
N PHE A 116 7.10 -7.51 7.95
CA PHE A 116 7.19 -6.16 8.51
C PHE A 116 8.44 -5.45 7.98
N ASN A 117 8.31 -4.76 6.89
CA ASN A 117 9.37 -3.96 6.26
C ASN A 117 8.81 -2.67 5.70
N GLY A 118 9.66 -1.74 5.30
CA GLY A 118 9.21 -0.43 4.83
C GLY A 118 8.30 -0.49 3.60
N HIS A 119 8.44 -1.52 2.75
CA HIS A 119 7.54 -1.70 1.61
C HIS A 119 6.13 -2.10 2.07
N THR A 120 6.00 -3.14 2.90
CA THR A 120 4.69 -3.62 3.37
C THR A 120 3.97 -2.59 4.24
N ILE A 121 4.71 -1.87 5.09
CA ILE A 121 4.21 -0.73 5.88
C ILE A 121 3.66 0.36 4.95
N SER A 122 4.46 0.79 3.96
CA SER A 122 4.07 1.85 3.04
C SER A 122 2.88 1.47 2.16
N MET A 123 2.78 0.21 1.72
CA MET A 123 1.64 -0.30 0.96
C MET A 123 0.32 -0.20 1.75
N ILE A 124 0.34 -0.57 3.05
CA ILE A 124 -0.84 -0.42 3.90
C ILE A 124 -1.20 1.06 4.04
N LEU A 125 -0.23 1.92 4.39
CA LEU A 125 -0.48 3.33 4.61
C LEU A 125 -1.04 4.04 3.38
N CYS A 126 -0.40 3.86 2.22
CA CYS A 126 -0.81 4.51 0.99
C CYS A 126 -2.23 4.11 0.57
N THR A 127 -2.64 2.88 0.87
CA THR A 127 -4.01 2.44 0.57
C THR A 127 -5.01 2.81 1.66
N ALA A 128 -4.67 2.58 2.94
CA ALA A 128 -5.59 2.79 4.07
C ALA A 128 -5.91 4.26 4.31
N PHE A 129 -4.95 5.16 4.08
CA PHE A 129 -5.11 6.60 4.32
C PHE A 129 -5.29 7.41 3.03
N ASP A 130 -5.54 6.72 1.90
CA ASP A 130 -5.78 7.32 0.60
C ASP A 130 -4.60 8.17 0.08
N GLU A 131 -3.39 7.85 0.54
CA GLU A 131 -2.18 8.25 -0.15
C GLU A 131 -1.97 7.31 -1.34
N GLN A 132 -1.28 7.79 -2.39
CA GLN A 132 -1.28 7.03 -3.63
C GLN A 132 -0.11 6.07 -3.70
N ASN A 133 1.08 6.62 -3.51
CA ASN A 133 2.33 5.92 -3.76
C ASN A 133 3.33 6.24 -2.69
N TYR A 134 4.36 5.40 -2.63
CA TYR A 134 5.54 5.70 -1.86
C TYR A 134 6.78 5.58 -2.73
N TYR A 135 7.85 6.23 -2.31
CA TYR A 135 9.18 6.11 -2.90
C TYR A 135 10.18 5.75 -1.82
N ARG A 136 11.06 4.77 -2.13
CA ARG A 136 12.14 4.34 -1.25
C ARG A 136 13.41 5.05 -1.67
N ILE A 137 14.01 5.78 -0.74
CA ILE A 137 15.20 6.59 -0.94
C ILE A 137 16.34 5.90 -0.21
N GLU A 138 17.25 5.28 -0.95
CA GLU A 138 18.44 4.66 -0.36
C GLU A 138 19.49 5.71 0.00
N TYR A 139 20.11 5.53 1.16
CA TYR A 139 21.26 6.29 1.61
C TYR A 139 22.26 5.35 2.31
N GLU A 140 23.47 5.85 2.61
CA GLU A 140 24.47 5.04 3.30
C GLU A 140 23.94 4.53 4.64
N GLY A 141 23.78 3.20 4.76
CA GLY A 141 23.34 2.53 5.98
C GLY A 141 21.85 2.36 6.17
N GLY A 142 20.99 2.82 5.22
CA GLY A 142 19.55 2.68 5.36
C GLY A 142 18.74 3.09 4.17
N ALA A 143 17.43 3.18 4.36
CA ALA A 143 16.48 3.73 3.40
C ALA A 143 15.38 4.53 4.08
N ALA A 144 15.03 5.67 3.51
CA ALA A 144 13.86 6.46 3.90
C ALA A 144 12.67 6.13 2.98
N TYR A 145 11.46 6.21 3.54
CA TYR A 145 10.23 5.99 2.80
C TYR A 145 9.36 7.24 2.87
N VAL A 146 8.97 7.74 1.70
CA VAL A 146 8.09 8.90 1.58
C VAL A 146 6.86 8.53 0.77
N ALA A 147 5.69 8.97 1.20
CA ALA A 147 4.47 8.89 0.41
C ALA A 147 4.30 10.15 -0.44
N PHE A 148 3.69 10.03 -1.61
CA PHE A 148 3.36 11.17 -2.47
C PHE A 148 2.09 10.91 -3.27
N ARG A 149 1.47 12.00 -3.78
CA ARG A 149 0.26 11.96 -4.61
C ARG A 149 0.53 12.54 -5.98
N SER A 150 -0.15 11.96 -6.99
CA SER A 150 -0.12 12.46 -8.36
C SER A 150 -1.44 12.22 -9.06
N ASP A 151 -2.07 13.26 -9.58
CA ASP A 151 -3.35 13.15 -10.30
C ASP A 151 -3.24 12.30 -11.57
N VAL A 152 -2.07 12.28 -12.21
CA VAL A 152 -1.81 11.50 -13.44
C VAL A 152 -2.00 10.00 -13.23
N ILE A 153 -1.76 9.48 -12.03
CA ILE A 153 -1.82 8.04 -11.75
C ILE A 153 -3.26 7.53 -11.62
N PHE A 154 -4.21 8.39 -11.24
CA PHE A 154 -5.61 8.02 -11.01
C PHE A 154 -6.55 8.21 -12.20
N GLU A 155 -6.15 8.95 -13.21
CA GLU A 155 -7.03 9.34 -14.32
C GLU A 155 -7.47 8.17 -15.21
N GLU A 156 -6.72 7.07 -15.24
CA GLU A 156 -7.07 5.93 -16.08
C GLU A 156 -7.91 4.88 -15.33
N PRO A 157 -9.05 4.45 -15.89
CA PRO A 157 -9.81 3.33 -15.36
C PRO A 157 -8.94 2.06 -15.31
N VAL A 158 -9.04 1.31 -14.23
CA VAL A 158 -8.38 0.00 -14.14
C VAL A 158 -8.96 -0.94 -15.18
N LEU A 159 -8.11 -1.61 -15.96
CA LEU A 159 -8.53 -2.57 -16.99
C LEU A 159 -8.56 -4.00 -16.41
N ALA A 160 -9.36 -4.89 -17.05
CA ALA A 160 -9.48 -6.29 -16.60
C ALA A 160 -8.15 -7.04 -16.60
N ASN A 161 -7.34 -6.87 -17.65
CA ASN A 161 -6.01 -7.49 -17.74
C ASN A 161 -5.02 -6.95 -16.69
N GLU A 162 -5.14 -5.68 -16.33
CA GLU A 162 -4.36 -5.06 -15.26
C GLU A 162 -4.73 -5.68 -13.90
N LEU A 163 -6.04 -5.82 -13.60
CA LEU A 163 -6.52 -6.51 -12.40
C LEU A 163 -5.97 -7.95 -12.32
N LEU A 164 -6.07 -8.71 -13.40
CA LEU A 164 -5.58 -10.09 -13.46
C LEU A 164 -4.06 -10.16 -13.23
N SER A 165 -3.31 -9.24 -13.81
CA SER A 165 -1.86 -9.13 -13.58
C SER A 165 -1.54 -8.89 -12.11
N ILE A 166 -2.26 -7.95 -11.45
CA ILE A 166 -2.07 -7.65 -10.03
C ILE A 166 -2.44 -8.84 -9.14
N VAL A 167 -3.55 -9.53 -9.46
CA VAL A 167 -3.97 -10.72 -8.70
C VAL A 167 -2.89 -11.80 -8.75
N ASN A 168 -2.38 -12.12 -9.93
CA ASN A 168 -1.35 -13.15 -10.08
C ASN A 168 -0.04 -12.76 -9.38
N GLU A 169 0.38 -11.51 -9.51
CA GLU A 169 1.60 -11.02 -8.88
C GLU A 169 1.52 -11.06 -7.35
N CYS A 170 0.46 -10.49 -6.78
CA CYS A 170 0.33 -10.43 -5.33
C CYS A 170 0.22 -11.82 -4.69
N ILE A 171 -0.56 -12.74 -5.28
CA ILE A 171 -0.69 -14.11 -4.75
C ILE A 171 0.61 -14.90 -4.86
N SER A 172 1.43 -14.61 -5.89
CA SER A 172 2.72 -15.28 -6.07
C SER A 172 3.81 -14.73 -5.16
N SER A 173 3.67 -13.47 -4.70
CA SER A 173 4.73 -12.75 -3.97
C SER A 173 4.49 -12.68 -2.47
N TYR A 174 3.25 -12.84 -2.01
CA TYR A 174 2.89 -12.62 -0.61
C TYR A 174 1.98 -13.73 -0.06
N GLU A 175 2.09 -13.99 1.24
CA GLU A 175 1.11 -14.78 1.98
C GLU A 175 -0.10 -13.91 2.31
N LEU A 176 -1.28 -14.24 1.74
CA LEU A 176 -2.48 -13.41 1.80
C LEU A 176 -3.72 -14.23 2.20
N ASP A 177 -4.68 -13.58 2.87
CA ASP A 177 -6.06 -14.00 2.77
C ASP A 177 -6.59 -13.60 1.38
N HIS A 178 -6.69 -14.58 0.48
CA HIS A 178 -7.04 -14.30 -0.92
C HIS A 178 -8.43 -13.70 -1.06
N LYS A 179 -9.36 -14.02 -0.18
CA LYS A 179 -10.72 -13.48 -0.24
C LYS A 179 -10.77 -12.02 0.20
N ILE A 180 -10.09 -11.67 1.29
CA ILE A 180 -9.90 -10.29 1.74
C ILE A 180 -9.17 -9.49 0.67
N PHE A 181 -8.09 -10.06 0.09
CA PHE A 181 -7.31 -9.42 -0.96
C PHE A 181 -8.15 -9.06 -2.20
N ILE A 182 -8.92 -10.01 -2.75
CA ILE A 182 -9.77 -9.75 -3.93
C ILE A 182 -10.84 -8.68 -3.61
N LYS A 183 -11.50 -8.78 -2.46
CA LYS A 183 -12.47 -7.77 -2.03
C LYS A 183 -11.83 -6.39 -1.86
N GLY A 184 -10.65 -6.35 -1.24
CA GLY A 184 -9.87 -5.13 -1.03
C GLY A 184 -9.49 -4.45 -2.35
N LEU A 185 -8.95 -5.22 -3.30
CA LEU A 185 -8.57 -4.74 -4.63
C LEU A 185 -9.78 -4.19 -5.39
N LEU A 186 -10.87 -4.95 -5.49
CA LEU A 186 -12.09 -4.51 -6.20
C LEU A 186 -12.68 -3.25 -5.57
N LEU A 187 -12.87 -3.26 -4.25
CA LEU A 187 -13.49 -2.13 -3.54
C LEU A 187 -12.64 -0.85 -3.63
N SER A 188 -11.33 -0.96 -3.43
CA SER A 188 -10.41 0.18 -3.50
C SER A 188 -10.26 0.76 -4.91
N CYS A 189 -10.53 -0.05 -5.94
CA CYS A 189 -10.62 0.39 -7.34
C CYS A 189 -12.03 0.89 -7.75
N GLY A 190 -12.97 0.99 -6.80
CA GLY A 190 -14.34 1.43 -7.08
C GLY A 190 -15.17 0.42 -7.89
N ILE A 191 -14.75 -0.84 -7.93
CA ILE A 191 -15.42 -1.91 -8.68
C ILE A 191 -16.41 -2.62 -7.75
N LYS A 192 -17.69 -2.59 -8.11
CA LYS A 192 -18.74 -3.32 -7.40
C LYS A 192 -18.61 -4.82 -7.66
N PHE A 193 -19.03 -5.60 -6.70
CA PHE A 193 -19.04 -7.06 -6.80
C PHE A 193 -20.19 -7.66 -5.98
N SER A 194 -20.59 -8.86 -6.35
CA SER A 194 -21.44 -9.75 -5.54
C SER A 194 -20.58 -10.84 -4.91
N GLU A 195 -20.99 -11.32 -3.74
CA GLU A 195 -20.27 -12.34 -2.97
C GLU A 195 -21.20 -13.50 -2.62
N SER A 196 -20.68 -14.72 -2.76
CA SER A 196 -21.23 -15.95 -2.22
C SER A 196 -20.15 -16.68 -1.39
N PRO A 197 -20.46 -17.77 -0.69
CA PRO A 197 -19.45 -18.45 0.15
C PRO A 197 -18.13 -18.77 -0.56
N ASN A 198 -18.19 -19.22 -1.82
CA ASN A 198 -17.03 -19.69 -2.57
C ASN A 198 -16.74 -18.89 -3.85
N GLU A 199 -17.39 -17.73 -4.04
CA GLU A 199 -17.22 -16.96 -5.26
C GLU A 199 -17.43 -15.46 -5.04
N ILE A 200 -16.60 -14.65 -5.68
CA ILE A 200 -16.76 -13.20 -5.82
C ILE A 200 -16.86 -12.91 -7.32
N VAL A 201 -17.91 -12.17 -7.73
CA VAL A 201 -18.14 -11.79 -9.13
C VAL A 201 -18.09 -10.27 -9.25
N SER A 202 -17.18 -9.78 -10.07
CA SER A 202 -17.06 -8.35 -10.41
C SER A 202 -18.15 -7.93 -11.39
N ASP A 203 -18.91 -6.90 -11.08
CA ASP A 203 -19.98 -6.39 -11.95
C ASP A 203 -19.44 -5.74 -13.24
N LYS A 204 -18.23 -5.17 -13.17
CA LYS A 204 -17.69 -4.37 -14.28
C LYS A 204 -17.08 -5.19 -15.42
N TYR A 205 -16.44 -6.33 -15.09
CA TYR A 205 -15.63 -7.08 -16.06
C TYR A 205 -16.08 -8.53 -16.26
N GLU A 206 -17.19 -8.93 -15.67
CA GLU A 206 -17.66 -10.32 -15.64
C GLU A 206 -16.59 -11.32 -15.18
N LEU A 207 -15.70 -10.85 -14.31
CA LEU A 207 -14.68 -11.70 -13.69
C LEU A 207 -15.25 -12.40 -12.47
N SER A 208 -15.11 -13.72 -12.42
CA SER A 208 -15.49 -14.55 -11.29
C SER A 208 -14.26 -15.15 -10.66
N PHE A 209 -14.10 -14.96 -9.34
CA PHE A 209 -13.02 -15.46 -8.51
C PHE A 209 -13.58 -16.58 -7.63
N LYS A 210 -13.09 -17.81 -7.81
CA LYS A 210 -13.55 -19.00 -7.05
C LYS A 210 -12.58 -19.40 -5.98
N PHE A 211 -13.10 -19.72 -4.80
CA PHE A 211 -12.32 -20.07 -3.61
C PHE A 211 -12.63 -21.48 -3.12
N ASP A 212 -11.63 -22.13 -2.52
CA ASP A 212 -11.80 -23.37 -1.77
C ASP A 212 -12.35 -23.11 -0.34
N GLU A 213 -12.48 -24.18 0.44
CA GLU A 213 -12.97 -24.13 1.81
C GLU A 213 -12.05 -23.37 2.78
N LEU A 214 -10.79 -23.12 2.37
CA LEU A 214 -9.80 -22.34 3.11
C LEU A 214 -9.67 -20.90 2.59
N ASN A 215 -10.63 -20.42 1.81
CA ASN A 215 -10.63 -19.10 1.14
C ASN A 215 -9.44 -18.89 0.19
N ARG A 216 -8.76 -19.93 -0.29
CA ARG A 216 -7.69 -19.81 -1.28
C ARG A 216 -8.30 -19.71 -2.67
N LEU A 217 -7.82 -18.76 -3.46
CA LEU A 217 -8.24 -18.60 -4.86
C LEU A 217 -7.78 -19.82 -5.67
N ILE A 218 -8.73 -20.54 -6.27
CA ILE A 218 -8.49 -21.75 -7.05
C ILE A 218 -8.76 -21.57 -8.54
N ASN A 219 -9.56 -20.58 -8.92
CA ASN A 219 -9.87 -20.31 -10.33
C ASN A 219 -10.32 -18.89 -10.56
N ILE A 220 -9.98 -18.34 -11.72
CA ILE A 220 -10.49 -17.07 -12.22
C ILE A 220 -11.15 -17.34 -13.58
N LEU A 221 -12.43 -17.03 -13.68
CA LEU A 221 -13.18 -17.14 -14.92
C LEU A 221 -13.45 -15.74 -15.48
N SER A 222 -13.21 -15.58 -16.78
CA SER A 222 -13.60 -14.41 -17.54
C SER A 222 -14.59 -14.83 -18.62
N LYS A 223 -15.65 -14.07 -18.78
CA LYS A 223 -16.59 -14.26 -19.90
C LYS A 223 -16.23 -13.38 -21.10
N LEU A 224 -14.93 -13.09 -21.24
CA LEU A 224 -14.41 -12.39 -22.44
C LEU A 224 -14.59 -13.21 -23.68
#